data_fb4cd655e64555bfe7a14dc1290ceeff
#
_entry.id   fb4cd655e64555bfe7a14dc1290ceeff
#
_cell.length_a   1.000
_cell.length_b   1.000
_cell.length_c   1.000
_cell.angle_alpha   90.00
_cell.angle_beta   90.00
_cell.angle_gamma   90.00
#
_symmetry.space_group_name_H-M   'P 1'
#
loop_
_entity.id
_entity.type
_entity.pdbx_description
1 polymer ?
#
loop_
_entity_poly.entity_id
_entity_poly.type
_entity_poly.pdbx_seq_one_letter_code
_entity_poly.pdbx_strand_id
1 'polypeptide(L)'
;DGMRKSDADFLFVVSSVNFMLPHVGGGKVRANNKDDAWTVFYDEREKLINAWDKMDQPVFVLTGDLHNSFVCKITENVWEFASGPHNSNNHYYTDEGDRPANGKFKYGPREIDIRWSTHFRDDIPRDQLGSPHYCVVQINNVYNNPKQIGGTRWVAFPRPQVIFQYFDGWTGKLKYAEAVQATRD
;
A
#
# COMPACT_ATOMS: atom_id res chain seq x y z
N ASP A 1 -6.52 0.92 -21.26
CA ASP A 1 -6.07 1.95 -22.23
C ASP A 1 -5.89 3.34 -21.62
N GLY A 2 -6.74 3.78 -20.67
CA GLY A 2 -6.64 5.11 -20.06
C GLY A 2 -5.31 5.34 -19.33
N MET A 3 -4.90 4.42 -18.48
CA MET A 3 -3.63 4.54 -17.74
C MET A 3 -2.42 4.64 -18.67
N ARG A 4 -2.37 3.87 -19.75
CA ARG A 4 -1.26 3.90 -20.73
C ARG A 4 -1.13 5.21 -21.50
N LYS A 5 -2.21 5.98 -21.58
CA LYS A 5 -2.26 7.27 -22.28
C LYS A 5 -2.14 8.46 -21.34
N SER A 6 -2.00 8.19 -20.05
CA SER A 6 -1.88 9.23 -19.03
C SER A 6 -0.50 9.87 -19.11
N ASP A 7 -0.45 11.19 -18.98
CA ASP A 7 0.75 12.01 -18.83
C ASP A 7 1.03 12.37 -17.35
N ALA A 8 0.22 11.83 -16.43
CA ALA A 8 0.41 12.03 -14.99
C ALA A 8 1.73 11.44 -14.50
N ASP A 9 2.35 12.06 -13.50
CA ASP A 9 3.59 11.55 -12.87
C ASP A 9 3.37 10.28 -12.06
N PHE A 10 2.14 10.06 -11.57
CA PHE A 10 1.76 8.95 -10.68
C PHE A 10 0.39 8.40 -11.08
N LEU A 11 0.22 7.09 -10.95
CA LEU A 11 -1.03 6.40 -11.22
C LEU A 11 -1.56 5.76 -9.94
N PHE A 12 -2.82 6.02 -9.62
CA PHE A 12 -3.49 5.45 -8.45
C PHE A 12 -4.61 4.52 -8.88
N VAL A 13 -4.62 3.33 -8.29
CA VAL A 13 -5.69 2.34 -8.42
C VAL A 13 -6.31 2.15 -7.04
N VAL A 14 -7.62 2.25 -6.95
CA VAL A 14 -8.34 2.03 -5.69
C VAL A 14 -9.04 0.68 -5.76
N SER A 15 -8.79 -0.16 -4.77
CA SER A 15 -9.47 -1.44 -4.57
C SER A 15 -10.04 -1.50 -3.16
N SER A 16 -11.29 -1.94 -3.04
CA SER A 16 -11.93 -2.11 -1.73
C SER A 16 -11.29 -3.21 -0.89
N VAL A 17 -10.67 -4.19 -1.55
CA VAL A 17 -10.03 -5.35 -0.91
C VAL A 17 -8.54 -5.39 -1.18
N ASN A 18 -7.79 -6.10 -0.34
CA ASN A 18 -6.35 -6.27 -0.46
C ASN A 18 -5.97 -6.90 -1.80
N PHE A 19 -4.84 -6.44 -2.36
CA PHE A 19 -4.42 -6.82 -3.69
C PHE A 19 -3.36 -7.93 -3.66
N MET A 20 -2.33 -7.80 -2.85
CA MET A 20 -1.18 -8.73 -2.89
C MET A 20 -1.11 -9.69 -1.72
N LEU A 21 -1.34 -9.23 -0.49
CA LEU A 21 -1.25 -10.10 0.67
C LEU A 21 -2.44 -11.06 0.73
N PRO A 22 -2.21 -12.35 1.12
CA PRO A 22 -3.29 -13.31 1.26
C PRO A 22 -4.23 -12.94 2.41
N HIS A 23 -5.50 -13.28 2.25
CA HIS A 23 -6.49 -13.26 3.29
C HIS A 23 -7.01 -14.70 3.47
N VAL A 24 -6.43 -15.44 4.38
CA VAL A 24 -6.84 -16.80 4.70
C VAL A 24 -7.76 -16.74 5.92
N GLY A 25 -9.01 -17.07 5.77
CA GLY A 25 -10.03 -16.89 6.81
C GLY A 25 -9.58 -17.31 8.20
N GLY A 26 -9.91 -16.47 9.21
CA GLY A 26 -9.56 -16.71 10.60
C GLY A 26 -10.21 -17.93 11.21
N GLY A 27 -9.57 -18.53 12.22
CA GLY A 27 -10.09 -19.64 13.01
C GLY A 27 -9.44 -20.99 12.70
N LYS A 28 -10.03 -22.06 13.28
CA LYS A 28 -9.49 -23.43 13.19
C LYS A 28 -9.56 -24.05 11.78
N VAL A 29 -10.32 -23.45 10.88
CA VAL A 29 -10.43 -23.87 9.49
C VAL A 29 -9.75 -22.80 8.64
N ARG A 30 -8.50 -22.99 8.32
CA ARG A 30 -7.79 -22.20 7.31
C ARG A 30 -8.37 -22.56 5.95
N ALA A 31 -9.30 -21.77 5.45
CA ALA A 31 -9.68 -21.84 4.06
C ALA A 31 -8.56 -21.27 3.19
N ASN A 32 -8.33 -21.86 2.03
CA ASN A 32 -7.51 -21.23 0.99
C ASN A 32 -8.14 -19.92 0.63
N ASN A 33 -7.52 -18.80 0.91
CA ASN A 33 -7.96 -17.44 0.61
C ASN A 33 -9.49 -17.20 0.59
N LYS A 34 -9.93 -16.09 1.12
CA LYS A 34 -11.31 -15.66 0.92
C LYS A 34 -11.55 -15.28 -0.53
N ASP A 35 -12.73 -15.60 -1.04
CA ASP A 35 -13.15 -15.35 -2.42
C ASP A 35 -13.38 -13.88 -2.75
N ASP A 36 -13.36 -13.00 -1.77
CA ASP A 36 -13.46 -11.55 -1.90
C ASP A 36 -12.09 -10.84 -2.04
N ALA A 37 -10.97 -11.59 -2.06
CA ALA A 37 -9.62 -11.02 -2.21
C ALA A 37 -9.06 -11.26 -3.61
N TRP A 38 -8.20 -10.36 -4.09
CA TRP A 38 -7.49 -10.49 -5.37
C TRP A 38 -6.59 -11.73 -5.46
N THR A 39 -6.27 -12.30 -4.32
CA THR A 39 -5.46 -13.52 -4.23
C THR A 39 -6.16 -14.77 -4.76
N VAL A 40 -7.48 -14.76 -4.91
CA VAL A 40 -8.24 -15.84 -5.59
C VAL A 40 -8.39 -15.59 -7.08
N PHE A 41 -8.28 -14.33 -7.54
CA PHE A 41 -8.28 -13.94 -8.96
C PHE A 41 -6.85 -13.81 -9.48
N TYR A 42 -6.07 -14.83 -9.22
CA TYR A 42 -4.63 -14.86 -9.40
C TYR A 42 -4.17 -14.47 -10.81
N ASP A 43 -4.72 -15.11 -11.84
CA ASP A 43 -4.29 -14.86 -13.23
C ASP A 43 -4.59 -13.43 -13.68
N GLU A 44 -5.72 -12.88 -13.24
CA GLU A 44 -6.10 -11.51 -13.55
C GLU A 44 -5.19 -10.52 -12.82
N ARG A 45 -4.92 -10.75 -11.54
CA ARG A 45 -3.99 -9.94 -10.75
C ARG A 45 -2.60 -9.90 -11.40
N GLU A 46 -2.07 -11.07 -11.79
CA GLU A 46 -0.76 -11.14 -12.42
C GLU A 46 -0.71 -10.42 -13.78
N LYS A 47 -1.79 -10.49 -14.57
CA LYS A 47 -1.92 -9.71 -15.81
C LYS A 47 -1.89 -8.21 -15.54
N LEU A 48 -2.58 -7.74 -14.49
CA LEU A 48 -2.58 -6.34 -14.10
C LEU A 48 -1.19 -5.89 -13.65
N ILE A 49 -0.54 -6.62 -12.74
CA ILE A 49 0.81 -6.29 -12.27
C ILE A 49 1.79 -6.22 -13.45
N ASN A 50 1.79 -7.21 -14.32
CA ASN A 50 2.67 -7.25 -15.48
C ASN A 50 2.40 -6.12 -16.48
N ALA A 51 1.16 -5.63 -16.56
CA ALA A 51 0.81 -4.50 -17.40
C ALA A 51 1.25 -3.17 -16.77
N TRP A 52 1.10 -3.02 -15.45
CA TRP A 52 1.48 -1.82 -14.70
C TRP A 52 3.00 -1.68 -14.54
N ASP A 53 3.71 -2.80 -14.36
CA ASP A 53 5.17 -2.81 -14.23
C ASP A 53 5.90 -2.33 -15.50
N LYS A 54 5.19 -2.31 -16.63
CA LYS A 54 5.69 -1.82 -17.93
C LYS A 54 5.34 -0.35 -18.20
N MET A 55 4.72 0.32 -17.25
CA MET A 55 4.40 1.74 -17.38
C MET A 55 5.60 2.58 -16.99
N ASP A 56 5.70 3.77 -17.55
CA ASP A 56 6.75 4.71 -17.19
C ASP A 56 6.52 5.35 -15.81
N GLN A 57 5.26 5.37 -15.35
CA GLN A 57 4.87 5.96 -14.08
C GLN A 57 4.78 4.90 -12.98
N PRO A 58 5.14 5.23 -11.72
CA PRO A 58 4.82 4.39 -10.57
C PRO A 58 3.31 4.19 -10.42
N VAL A 59 2.89 2.96 -10.11
CA VAL A 59 1.50 2.59 -9.88
C VAL A 59 1.29 2.24 -8.43
N PHE A 60 0.36 2.93 -7.78
CA PHE A 60 0.00 2.75 -6.38
C PHE A 60 -1.39 2.16 -6.25
N VAL A 61 -1.49 0.96 -5.69
CA VAL A 61 -2.75 0.32 -5.37
C VAL A 61 -3.11 0.68 -3.93
N LEU A 62 -4.20 1.42 -3.76
CA LEU A 62 -4.73 1.80 -2.44
C LEU A 62 -5.79 0.79 -2.05
N THR A 63 -5.61 0.14 -0.92
CA THR A 63 -6.47 -0.95 -0.46
C THR A 63 -6.92 -0.78 0.99
N GLY A 64 -7.93 -1.58 1.37
CA GLY A 64 -8.44 -1.71 2.74
C GLY A 64 -8.76 -3.16 3.06
N ASP A 65 -9.83 -3.39 3.84
CA ASP A 65 -10.46 -4.67 4.19
C ASP A 65 -9.62 -5.61 5.06
N LEU A 66 -8.34 -5.76 4.80
CA LEU A 66 -7.46 -6.75 5.46
C LEU A 66 -7.16 -6.42 6.94
N HIS A 67 -7.88 -5.63 7.61
CA HIS A 67 -7.77 -5.33 9.05
C HIS A 67 -6.32 -5.11 9.58
N ASN A 68 -5.36 -4.84 8.69
CA ASN A 68 -4.01 -4.39 9.02
C ASN A 68 -3.58 -3.33 8.01
N SER A 69 -2.83 -2.35 8.48
CA SER A 69 -2.15 -1.40 7.60
C SER A 69 -0.80 -1.98 7.18
N PHE A 70 -0.45 -1.82 5.91
CA PHE A 70 0.85 -2.26 5.41
C PHE A 70 1.28 -1.49 4.16
N VAL A 71 2.57 -1.56 3.87
CA VAL A 71 3.18 -1.08 2.64
C VAL A 71 3.93 -2.24 2.01
N CYS A 72 3.59 -2.54 0.78
CA CYS A 72 4.17 -3.64 0.04
C CYS A 72 4.70 -3.15 -1.31
N LYS A 73 6.01 -3.31 -1.55
CA LYS A 73 6.62 -3.14 -2.86
C LYS A 73 6.48 -4.44 -3.64
N ILE A 74 5.61 -4.45 -4.63
CA ILE A 74 5.30 -5.65 -5.43
C ILE A 74 6.34 -5.86 -6.53
N THR A 75 6.69 -4.76 -7.23
CA THR A 75 7.76 -4.69 -8.23
C THR A 75 8.52 -3.38 -8.06
N GLU A 76 9.47 -3.07 -8.92
CA GLU A 76 10.13 -1.75 -8.87
C GLU A 76 9.14 -0.60 -9.11
N ASN A 77 8.06 -0.85 -9.87
CA ASN A 77 7.12 0.17 -10.30
C ASN A 77 5.72 0.06 -9.68
N VAL A 78 5.37 -1.09 -9.08
CA VAL A 78 4.03 -1.35 -8.52
C VAL A 78 4.08 -1.53 -7.02
N TRP A 79 3.24 -0.78 -6.31
CA TRP A 79 3.17 -0.76 -4.86
C TRP A 79 1.73 -0.94 -4.37
N GLU A 80 1.56 -1.54 -3.21
CA GLU A 80 0.28 -1.57 -2.50
C GLU A 80 0.42 -0.86 -1.16
N PHE A 81 -0.55 0.01 -0.87
CA PHE A 81 -0.68 0.75 0.37
C PHE A 81 -2.05 0.45 0.97
N ALA A 82 -2.08 -0.34 2.02
CA ALA A 82 -3.30 -0.67 2.74
C ALA A 82 -3.44 0.17 4.00
N SER A 83 -4.64 0.65 4.28
CA SER A 83 -4.95 1.42 5.47
C SER A 83 -6.18 0.85 6.17
N GLY A 84 -6.01 0.42 7.43
CA GLY A 84 -7.07 -0.14 8.27
C GLY A 84 -6.51 -0.97 9.43
N PRO A 85 -7.38 -1.45 10.30
CA PRO A 85 -8.79 -1.08 10.43
C PRO A 85 -8.95 0.31 11.07
N HIS A 86 -10.09 0.97 10.84
CA HIS A 86 -10.41 2.22 11.54
C HIS A 86 -11.23 1.98 12.82
N ASN A 87 -12.07 0.95 12.81
CA ASN A 87 -12.95 0.61 13.93
C ASN A 87 -13.24 -0.90 13.97
N SER A 88 -12.19 -1.72 13.94
CA SER A 88 -12.28 -3.18 14.04
C SER A 88 -11.00 -3.72 14.67
N ASN A 89 -11.00 -5.01 15.03
CA ASN A 89 -9.80 -5.68 15.48
C ASN A 89 -8.87 -5.98 14.30
N ASN A 90 -7.57 -5.92 14.56
CA ASN A 90 -6.56 -6.35 13.59
C ASN A 90 -6.61 -7.89 13.39
N HIS A 91 -6.02 -8.34 12.31
CA HIS A 91 -5.80 -9.77 12.04
C HIS A 91 -4.49 -10.25 12.68
N TYR A 92 -4.42 -11.55 12.97
CA TYR A 92 -3.17 -12.22 13.24
C TYR A 92 -2.35 -12.39 11.95
N TYR A 93 -1.03 -12.56 12.08
CA TYR A 93 -0.18 -12.86 10.93
C TYR A 93 -0.59 -14.17 10.22
N THR A 94 -1.16 -15.13 10.97
CA THR A 94 -1.68 -16.40 10.42
C THR A 94 -2.92 -16.21 9.57
N ASP A 95 -3.72 -15.17 9.81
CA ASP A 95 -4.86 -14.81 8.95
C ASP A 95 -4.39 -14.22 7.60
N GLU A 96 -3.11 -13.89 7.50
CA GLU A 96 -2.47 -13.27 6.34
C GLU A 96 -1.35 -14.15 5.74
N GLY A 97 -1.50 -15.47 5.82
CA GLY A 97 -0.62 -16.45 5.19
C GLY A 97 0.76 -16.56 5.83
N ASP A 98 0.85 -16.37 7.14
CA ASP A 98 2.10 -16.42 7.92
C ASP A 98 3.19 -15.45 7.42
N ARG A 99 2.79 -14.33 6.83
CA ARG A 99 3.72 -13.31 6.34
C ARG A 99 4.54 -12.69 7.47
N PRO A 100 5.77 -12.24 7.20
CA PRO A 100 6.55 -11.48 8.19
C PRO A 100 5.96 -10.08 8.41
N ALA A 101 6.37 -9.42 9.50
CA ALA A 101 6.04 -8.03 9.77
C ALA A 101 6.60 -7.08 8.70
N ASN A 102 7.81 -7.37 8.23
CA ASN A 102 8.51 -6.67 7.15
C ASN A 102 9.51 -7.60 6.47
N GLY A 103 10.06 -7.15 5.34
CA GLY A 103 11.03 -7.90 4.55
C GLY A 103 10.40 -8.75 3.45
N LYS A 104 11.20 -9.65 2.89
CA LYS A 104 10.81 -10.44 1.74
C LYS A 104 9.76 -11.49 2.10
N PHE A 105 8.75 -11.59 1.25
CA PHE A 105 7.70 -12.59 1.37
C PHE A 105 7.37 -13.17 0.00
N LYS A 106 7.50 -14.48 -0.11
CA LYS A 106 7.18 -15.20 -1.35
C LYS A 106 5.73 -15.65 -1.34
N TYR A 107 4.94 -15.14 -2.29
CA TYR A 107 3.56 -15.52 -2.46
C TYR A 107 3.22 -15.77 -3.93
N GLY A 108 2.88 -17.02 -4.25
CA GLY A 108 2.72 -17.45 -5.64
C GLY A 108 4.05 -17.36 -6.41
N PRO A 109 4.07 -16.80 -7.62
CA PRO A 109 5.29 -16.66 -8.43
C PRO A 109 6.14 -15.47 -8.00
N ARG A 110 5.65 -14.60 -7.12
CA ARG A 110 6.32 -13.34 -6.77
C ARG A 110 6.97 -13.43 -5.40
N GLU A 111 8.12 -12.80 -5.30
CA GLU A 111 8.70 -12.35 -4.06
C GLU A 111 8.47 -10.85 -3.96
N ILE A 112 7.76 -10.43 -2.92
CA ILE A 112 7.44 -9.04 -2.63
C ILE A 112 8.26 -8.56 -1.45
N ASP A 113 8.33 -7.23 -1.26
CA ASP A 113 9.00 -6.61 -0.13
C ASP A 113 7.99 -5.86 0.73
N ILE A 114 7.68 -6.41 1.91
CA ILE A 114 6.85 -5.74 2.91
C ILE A 114 7.72 -4.71 3.59
N ARG A 115 7.47 -3.44 3.30
CA ARG A 115 8.26 -2.31 3.80
C ARG A 115 7.94 -1.99 5.25
N TRP A 116 6.68 -2.12 5.60
CA TRP A 116 6.16 -1.92 6.94
C TRP A 116 4.76 -2.52 7.05
N SER A 117 4.37 -2.95 8.25
CA SER A 117 2.99 -3.31 8.55
C SER A 117 2.67 -3.22 10.03
N THR A 118 1.39 -3.06 10.35
CA THR A 118 0.85 -3.57 11.61
C THR A 118 0.94 -5.09 11.55
N HIS A 119 1.32 -5.71 12.67
CA HIS A 119 1.57 -7.15 12.70
C HIS A 119 1.34 -7.69 14.09
N PHE A 120 0.48 -8.68 14.20
CA PHE A 120 0.11 -9.28 15.47
C PHE A 120 0.35 -10.78 15.45
N ARG A 121 0.98 -11.25 16.52
CA ARG A 121 1.22 -12.67 16.74
C ARG A 121 -0.01 -13.32 17.35
N ASP A 122 -0.14 -14.64 17.18
CA ASP A 122 -1.28 -15.42 17.70
C ASP A 122 -1.32 -15.57 19.23
N ASP A 123 -0.26 -15.15 19.92
CA ASP A 123 -0.18 -15.15 21.39
C ASP A 123 -0.82 -13.93 22.05
N ILE A 124 -1.28 -12.97 21.25
CA ILE A 124 -2.01 -11.79 21.76
C ILE A 124 -3.52 -12.10 21.71
N PRO A 125 -4.28 -11.93 22.81
CA PRO A 125 -5.71 -12.10 22.79
C PRO A 125 -6.40 -11.22 21.75
N ARG A 126 -7.42 -11.76 21.05
CA ARG A 126 -8.07 -11.08 19.91
C ARG A 126 -8.74 -9.76 20.32
N ASP A 127 -9.24 -9.65 21.53
CA ASP A 127 -9.82 -8.42 22.09
C ASP A 127 -8.78 -7.31 22.36
N GLN A 128 -7.49 -7.66 22.35
CA GLN A 128 -6.37 -6.71 22.48
C GLN A 128 -5.75 -6.34 21.13
N LEU A 129 -6.25 -6.89 20.00
CA LEU A 129 -5.78 -6.59 18.66
C LEU A 129 -6.38 -5.28 18.14
N GLY A 130 -6.11 -4.17 18.78
CA GLY A 130 -6.61 -2.86 18.41
C GLY A 130 -5.45 -1.92 18.06
N SER A 131 -5.19 -1.70 16.79
CA SER A 131 -4.22 -0.71 16.32
C SER A 131 -4.73 -0.01 15.06
N PRO A 132 -5.68 0.92 15.22
CA PRO A 132 -6.20 1.65 14.08
C PRO A 132 -5.14 2.60 13.52
N HIS A 133 -5.08 2.66 12.20
CA HIS A 133 -4.20 3.56 11.48
C HIS A 133 -4.96 4.25 10.34
N TYR A 134 -4.49 5.43 9.98
CA TYR A 134 -4.89 6.09 8.75
C TYR A 134 -3.67 6.53 7.96
N CYS A 135 -3.82 6.63 6.65
CA CYS A 135 -2.77 7.04 5.74
C CYS A 135 -3.10 8.41 5.14
N VAL A 136 -2.14 9.32 5.20
CA VAL A 136 -2.17 10.59 4.47
C VAL A 136 -1.26 10.47 3.27
N VAL A 137 -1.80 10.73 2.08
CA VAL A 137 -1.05 10.76 0.83
C VAL A 137 -0.75 12.20 0.48
N GLN A 138 0.52 12.56 0.46
CA GLN A 138 0.99 13.90 0.12
C GLN A 138 1.70 13.86 -1.24
N ILE A 139 1.28 14.69 -2.18
CA ILE A 139 1.91 14.83 -3.48
C ILE A 139 2.67 16.15 -3.53
N ASN A 140 3.97 16.08 -3.75
CA ASN A 140 4.86 17.23 -3.87
C ASN A 140 5.29 17.35 -5.34
N ASN A 141 4.58 18.19 -6.10
CA ASN A 141 4.88 18.48 -7.49
C ASN A 141 5.30 19.93 -7.72
N VAL A 142 4.98 20.80 -6.78
CA VAL A 142 5.38 22.22 -6.80
C VAL A 142 5.82 22.67 -5.41
N TYR A 143 6.68 23.68 -5.37
CA TYR A 143 7.05 24.34 -4.11
C TYR A 143 7.01 25.85 -4.24
N ASN A 144 6.82 26.55 -3.12
CA ASN A 144 6.86 27.98 -3.06
C ASN A 144 8.32 28.48 -2.95
N ASN A 145 8.82 29.12 -3.99
CA ASN A 145 10.17 29.69 -3.96
C ASN A 145 10.18 31.05 -3.24
N PRO A 146 10.67 31.14 -1.99
CA PRO A 146 10.66 32.38 -1.21
C PRO A 146 11.60 33.48 -1.77
N LYS A 147 12.52 33.11 -2.65
CA LYS A 147 13.46 34.08 -3.28
C LYS A 147 12.86 34.73 -4.50
N GLN A 148 11.71 34.28 -5.00
CA GLN A 148 11.04 34.89 -6.15
C GLN A 148 10.37 36.19 -5.75
N ILE A 149 10.79 37.27 -6.36
CA ILE A 149 10.20 38.64 -6.19
C ILE A 149 9.35 38.92 -7.43
N GLY A 150 8.03 39.08 -7.24
CA GLY A 150 7.07 39.27 -8.33
C GLY A 150 6.77 38.00 -9.13
N GLY A 151 5.68 37.99 -9.88
CA GLY A 151 5.20 36.83 -10.64
C GLY A 151 4.78 35.66 -9.78
N THR A 152 4.71 34.45 -10.39
CA THR A 152 4.37 33.24 -9.65
C THR A 152 5.59 32.73 -8.87
N ARG A 153 5.36 32.40 -7.61
CA ARG A 153 6.37 31.81 -6.71
C ARG A 153 6.37 30.29 -6.71
N TRP A 154 5.38 29.70 -7.35
CA TRP A 154 5.24 28.24 -7.43
C TRP A 154 6.12 27.69 -8.55
N VAL A 155 7.01 26.80 -8.17
CA VAL A 155 7.99 26.18 -9.06
C VAL A 155 7.80 24.69 -9.01
N ALA A 156 7.86 24.02 -10.15
CA ALA A 156 7.78 22.57 -10.22
C ALA A 156 8.99 21.91 -9.51
N PHE A 157 8.75 20.83 -8.80
CA PHE A 157 9.85 19.97 -8.35
C PHE A 157 10.53 19.37 -9.58
N PRO A 158 11.86 19.31 -9.60
CA PRO A 158 12.60 18.61 -10.67
C PRO A 158 12.17 17.16 -10.80
N ARG A 159 11.87 16.51 -9.67
CA ARG A 159 11.28 15.16 -9.59
C ARG A 159 10.14 15.20 -8.59
N PRO A 160 8.90 15.19 -9.06
CA PRO A 160 7.74 15.05 -8.21
C PRO A 160 7.82 13.80 -7.32
N GLN A 161 7.27 13.89 -6.12
CA GLN A 161 7.24 12.75 -5.18
C GLN A 161 5.89 12.61 -4.52
N VAL A 162 5.54 11.36 -4.21
CA VAL A 162 4.41 11.02 -3.35
C VAL A 162 4.94 10.48 -2.04
N ILE A 163 4.38 10.94 -0.92
CA ILE A 163 4.71 10.48 0.42
C ILE A 163 3.45 9.87 1.03
N PHE A 164 3.52 8.60 1.39
CA PHE A 164 2.49 7.89 2.14
C PHE A 164 2.86 7.91 3.61
N GLN A 165 2.03 8.51 4.45
CA GLN A 165 2.30 8.74 5.86
C GLN A 165 1.25 8.02 6.71
N TYR A 166 1.65 7.03 7.47
CA TYR A 166 0.78 6.26 8.35
C TYR A 166 0.82 6.80 9.77
N PHE A 167 -0.33 7.13 10.30
CA PHE A 167 -0.50 7.66 11.64
C PHE A 167 -1.31 6.71 12.50
N ASP A 168 -0.93 6.63 13.76
CA ASP A 168 -1.70 5.96 14.80
C ASP A 168 -3.05 6.65 14.97
N GLY A 169 -4.13 5.89 14.87
CA GLY A 169 -5.50 6.44 14.90
C GLY A 169 -5.94 6.98 16.24
N TRP A 170 -5.30 6.55 17.35
CA TRP A 170 -5.62 7.05 18.69
C TRP A 170 -4.78 8.26 19.09
N THR A 171 -3.51 8.24 18.74
CA THR A 171 -2.55 9.25 19.23
C THR A 171 -2.18 10.29 18.17
N GLY A 172 -2.51 10.05 16.91
CA GLY A 172 -2.09 10.89 15.78
C GLY A 172 -0.58 10.90 15.53
N LYS A 173 0.18 9.99 16.16
CA LYS A 173 1.63 9.92 15.97
C LYS A 173 1.97 9.24 14.64
N LEU A 174 2.94 9.80 13.92
CA LEU A 174 3.50 9.15 12.72
C LEU A 174 4.16 7.83 13.11
N LYS A 175 3.81 6.76 12.42
CA LYS A 175 4.34 5.41 12.59
C LYS A 175 5.30 5.03 11.48
N TYR A 176 4.99 5.41 10.25
CA TYR A 176 5.76 5.08 9.08
C TYR A 176 5.53 6.11 7.97
N ALA A 177 6.54 6.31 7.14
CA ALA A 177 6.40 7.06 5.92
C ALA A 177 7.24 6.42 4.80
N GLU A 178 6.66 6.34 3.61
CA GLU A 178 7.33 5.89 2.39
C GLU A 178 7.23 6.99 1.34
N ALA A 179 8.36 7.34 0.73
CA ALA A 179 8.40 8.33 -0.33
C ALA A 179 8.82 7.67 -1.64
N VAL A 180 8.05 7.91 -2.69
CA VAL A 180 8.33 7.42 -4.04
C VAL A 180 8.43 8.59 -4.99
N GLN A 181 9.52 8.68 -5.74
CA GLN A 181 9.72 9.72 -6.75
C GLN A 181 9.15 9.29 -8.10
N ALA A 182 8.75 10.28 -8.90
CA ALA A 182 8.41 10.06 -10.29
C ALA A 182 9.62 9.50 -11.04
N THR A 183 9.36 8.58 -11.96
CA THR A 183 10.39 7.94 -12.80
C THR A 183 10.67 8.72 -14.07
N ARG A 184 9.73 9.58 -14.48
CA ARG A 184 9.92 10.48 -15.64
C ARG A 184 10.85 11.62 -15.26
N ASP A 185 11.81 11.90 -16.14
CA ASP A 185 12.67 13.08 -16.11
C ASP A 185 11.97 14.27 -16.79
#